data_7e82d14e011faa0b72cc6aa38d60e9c5
#
_entry.id   7e82d14e011faa0b72cc6aa38d60e9c5
#
_cell.length_a   1.000
_cell.length_b   1.000
_cell.length_c   1.000
_cell.angle_alpha   90.00
_cell.angle_beta   90.00
_cell.angle_gamma   90.00
#
_symmetry.space_group_name_H-M   'P 1'
#
loop_
_entity.id
_entity.type
_entity.pdbx_description
1 polymer ?
#
loop_
_entity_poly.entity_id
_entity_poly.type
_entity_poly.pdbx_seq_one_letter_code
_entity_poly.pdbx_strand_id
1 'polypeptide(L)'
;MIAVTVSMTIFPLSTGLMVSLDPFCPLENIDIEFMDRKPNFWALIPLYCEMLMSSERIPEDYDMSHLRTIGAGAEAMNDRKYAEVEEFFHKHNVQAKLSAGYGQSEGCSNLTLPNPMFPLEDGCVGMPMTATVLGVFDKDLNELNYGESGELCMTGPSMMLHYSGWRGEELTEQTLVEHPDGNTWLHTGDEAYITEQGIVHILGRGEIKAYGDKPLHVMRMETKTVRTPGVKDGFFCLVPDQEHEGYYRPYLFVILDGTKTLEEVAELLKDTLEEHEYPVEIREITERPYFHFKTDRKGLTAQILKELE
;
A
#
# COMPACT_ATOMS: atom_id res chain seq x y z
N MET A 1 -2.05 13.61 2.30
CA MET A 1 -3.12 14.66 2.31
C MET A 1 -3.53 15.09 0.90
N ILE A 2 -2.62 15.11 -0.09
CA ILE A 2 -2.96 15.58 -1.45
C ILE A 2 -4.06 14.75 -2.12
N ALA A 3 -4.08 13.43 -1.94
CA ALA A 3 -5.13 12.56 -2.48
C ALA A 3 -6.53 12.97 -2.00
N VAL A 4 -6.70 13.28 -0.71
CA VAL A 4 -7.98 13.76 -0.17
C VAL A 4 -8.37 15.11 -0.78
N THR A 5 -7.41 16.02 -0.91
CA THR A 5 -7.66 17.35 -1.47
C THR A 5 -8.01 17.29 -2.96
N VAL A 6 -7.21 16.61 -3.75
CA VAL A 6 -7.36 16.60 -5.21
C VAL A 6 -8.43 15.58 -5.63
N SER A 7 -8.25 14.30 -5.31
CA SER A 7 -9.13 13.23 -5.82
C SER A 7 -10.48 13.17 -5.11
N MET A 8 -10.53 13.50 -3.81
CA MET A 8 -11.76 13.35 -3.01
C MET A 8 -12.52 14.67 -2.81
N THR A 9 -11.91 15.82 -3.14
CA THR A 9 -12.55 17.13 -2.94
C THR A 9 -12.62 17.92 -4.21
N ILE A 10 -11.46 18.31 -4.80
CA ILE A 10 -11.44 19.23 -5.95
C ILE A 10 -12.06 18.56 -7.19
N PHE A 11 -11.63 17.35 -7.53
CA PHE A 11 -12.13 16.64 -8.71
C PHE A 11 -13.65 16.40 -8.64
N PRO A 12 -14.25 15.84 -7.58
CA PRO A 12 -15.70 15.68 -7.49
C PRO A 12 -16.44 17.01 -7.60
N LEU A 13 -15.99 18.06 -6.92
CA LEU A 13 -16.62 19.38 -7.01
C LEU A 13 -16.53 19.96 -8.43
N SER A 14 -15.41 19.79 -9.13
CA SER A 14 -15.22 20.27 -10.50
C SER A 14 -16.14 19.58 -11.51
N THR A 15 -16.59 18.36 -11.19
CA THR A 15 -17.52 17.57 -12.00
C THR A 15 -18.98 17.70 -11.55
N GLY A 16 -19.27 18.61 -10.60
CA GLY A 16 -20.62 18.87 -10.11
C GLY A 16 -21.15 17.83 -9.11
N LEU A 17 -20.26 16.99 -8.54
CA LEU A 17 -20.63 16.05 -7.49
C LEU A 17 -20.65 16.74 -6.13
N MET A 18 -21.51 16.24 -5.24
CA MET A 18 -21.55 16.70 -3.86
C MET A 18 -20.42 16.02 -3.07
N VAL A 19 -19.70 16.82 -2.29
CA VAL A 19 -18.66 16.33 -1.37
C VAL A 19 -19.11 16.58 0.07
N SER A 20 -19.11 15.54 0.89
CA SER A 20 -19.31 15.64 2.34
C SER A 20 -17.95 15.65 3.03
N LEU A 21 -17.65 16.73 3.75
CA LEU A 21 -16.42 16.88 4.52
C LEU A 21 -16.73 17.04 6.00
N ASP A 22 -16.06 16.24 6.81
CA ASP A 22 -16.01 16.44 8.26
C ASP A 22 -14.57 16.31 8.75
N PRO A 23 -13.81 17.43 8.75
CA PRO A 23 -12.41 17.42 9.17
C PRO A 23 -12.24 17.24 10.68
N PHE A 24 -13.32 17.28 11.45
CA PHE A 24 -13.31 17.15 12.91
C PHE A 24 -13.96 15.84 13.39
N CYS A 25 -14.39 14.98 12.49
CA CYS A 25 -14.91 13.66 12.86
C CYS A 25 -13.85 12.88 13.64
N PRO A 26 -14.13 12.50 14.90
CA PRO A 26 -13.26 11.61 15.62
C PRO A 26 -13.17 10.26 14.89
N LEU A 27 -11.97 9.69 14.86
CA LEU A 27 -11.71 8.45 14.12
C LEU A 27 -12.64 7.32 14.58
N GLU A 28 -12.90 7.23 15.89
CA GLU A 28 -13.81 6.26 16.49
C GLU A 28 -15.27 6.38 16.05
N ASN A 29 -15.63 7.44 15.32
CA ASN A 29 -17.01 7.68 14.83
C ASN A 29 -17.13 7.51 13.31
N ILE A 30 -16.14 6.94 12.64
CA ILE A 30 -16.14 6.76 11.18
C ILE A 30 -17.32 5.94 10.68
N ASP A 31 -17.77 4.96 11.45
CA ASP A 31 -18.93 4.13 11.15
C ASP A 31 -20.26 4.90 11.28
N ILE A 32 -20.38 5.78 12.29
CA ILE A 32 -21.54 6.66 12.46
C ILE A 32 -21.65 7.62 11.28
N GLU A 33 -20.53 8.30 10.94
CA GLU A 33 -20.46 9.21 9.79
C GLU A 33 -20.81 8.50 8.48
N PHE A 34 -20.33 7.27 8.30
CA PHE A 34 -20.66 6.47 7.13
C PHE A 34 -22.17 6.19 7.04
N MET A 35 -22.80 5.77 8.15
CA MET A 35 -24.22 5.48 8.19
C MET A 35 -25.08 6.73 7.99
N ASP A 36 -24.67 7.88 8.55
CA ASP A 36 -25.40 9.15 8.45
C ASP A 36 -25.28 9.79 7.07
N ARG A 37 -24.06 9.81 6.49
CA ARG A 37 -23.78 10.47 5.20
C ARG A 37 -24.19 9.63 3.99
N LYS A 38 -24.20 8.31 4.11
CA LYS A 38 -24.55 7.36 3.04
C LYS A 38 -23.82 7.67 1.73
N PRO A 39 -22.49 7.66 1.72
CA PRO A 39 -21.72 8.02 0.53
C PRO A 39 -21.99 7.07 -0.63
N ASN A 40 -22.02 7.61 -1.86
CA ASN A 40 -22.08 6.76 -3.07
C ASN A 40 -20.68 6.35 -3.54
N PHE A 41 -19.67 7.12 -3.19
CA PHE A 41 -18.27 6.83 -3.42
C PHE A 41 -17.49 7.04 -2.11
N TRP A 42 -16.62 6.10 -1.81
CA TRP A 42 -15.72 6.22 -0.68
C TRP A 42 -14.33 5.66 -1.03
N ALA A 43 -13.29 6.42 -0.68
CA ALA A 43 -11.92 5.92 -0.69
C ALA A 43 -11.53 5.47 0.72
N LEU A 44 -11.21 4.20 0.83
CA LEU A 44 -10.87 3.55 2.07
C LEU A 44 -9.37 3.38 2.21
N ILE A 45 -8.90 3.53 3.43
CA ILE A 45 -7.59 3.05 3.85
C ILE A 45 -7.78 1.78 4.69
N PRO A 46 -6.77 0.91 4.82
CA PRO A 46 -6.89 -0.33 5.57
C PRO A 46 -7.49 -0.16 6.97
N LEU A 47 -7.05 0.87 7.68
CA LEU A 47 -7.56 1.19 9.02
C LEU A 47 -9.08 1.46 9.03
N TYR A 48 -9.62 2.19 8.05
CA TYR A 48 -11.07 2.45 7.98
C TYR A 48 -11.85 1.17 7.69
N CYS A 49 -11.31 0.30 6.86
CA CYS A 49 -11.92 -1.01 6.62
C CYS A 49 -12.01 -1.82 7.92
N GLU A 50 -10.93 -1.88 8.71
CA GLU A 50 -10.92 -2.58 9.99
C GLU A 50 -11.92 -2.00 10.99
N MET A 51 -12.01 -0.68 11.07
CA MET A 51 -12.95 0.00 11.96
C MET A 51 -14.41 -0.27 11.60
N LEU A 52 -14.73 -0.30 10.30
CA LEU A 52 -16.07 -0.65 9.86
C LEU A 52 -16.42 -2.11 10.16
N MET A 53 -15.51 -3.02 9.80
CA MET A 53 -15.72 -4.46 9.99
C MET A 53 -15.82 -4.87 11.47
N SER A 54 -15.12 -4.14 12.36
CA SER A 54 -15.15 -4.40 13.81
C SER A 54 -16.21 -3.61 14.58
N SER A 55 -16.98 -2.75 13.89
CA SER A 55 -17.98 -1.92 14.57
C SER A 55 -19.18 -2.73 15.02
N GLU A 56 -19.47 -2.70 16.31
CA GLU A 56 -20.70 -3.24 16.90
C GLU A 56 -21.92 -2.31 16.70
N ARG A 57 -21.71 -1.08 16.18
CA ARG A 57 -22.77 -0.09 15.94
C ARG A 57 -23.43 -0.23 14.58
N ILE A 58 -22.78 -0.94 13.63
CA ILE A 58 -23.38 -1.24 12.33
C ILE A 58 -24.30 -2.47 12.49
N PRO A 59 -25.62 -2.32 12.30
CA PRO A 59 -26.52 -3.47 12.36
C PRO A 59 -26.15 -4.53 11.30
N GLU A 60 -26.32 -5.80 11.63
CA GLU A 60 -26.04 -6.90 10.69
C GLU A 60 -26.83 -6.82 9.38
N ASP A 61 -28.04 -6.23 9.43
CA ASP A 61 -28.93 -6.04 8.29
C ASP A 61 -28.86 -4.62 7.69
N TYR A 62 -27.86 -3.80 8.10
CA TYR A 62 -27.71 -2.44 7.57
C TYR A 62 -27.42 -2.48 6.06
N ASP A 63 -28.27 -1.83 5.27
CA ASP A 63 -28.17 -1.79 3.83
C ASP A 63 -27.21 -0.68 3.37
N MET A 64 -26.07 -1.09 2.79
CA MET A 64 -25.05 -0.21 2.22
C MET A 64 -25.14 -0.10 0.69
N SER A 65 -26.25 -0.52 0.06
CA SER A 65 -26.41 -0.49 -1.41
C SER A 65 -26.31 0.90 -2.04
N HIS A 66 -26.32 1.96 -1.21
CA HIS A 66 -26.02 3.33 -1.64
C HIS A 66 -24.55 3.50 -2.09
N LEU A 67 -23.63 2.66 -1.60
CA LEU A 67 -22.21 2.70 -1.95
C LEU A 67 -22.00 2.01 -3.32
N ARG A 68 -21.66 2.82 -4.34
CA ARG A 68 -21.56 2.39 -5.74
C ARG A 68 -20.13 2.24 -6.24
N THR A 69 -19.19 2.87 -5.54
CA THR A 69 -17.77 2.81 -5.89
C THR A 69 -16.93 2.82 -4.63
N ILE A 70 -16.00 1.88 -4.53
CA ILE A 70 -15.09 1.74 -3.41
C ILE A 70 -13.69 1.75 -3.96
N GLY A 71 -12.91 2.77 -3.58
CA GLY A 71 -11.48 2.83 -3.85
C GLY A 71 -10.69 2.45 -2.60
N ALA A 72 -9.62 1.70 -2.75
CA ALA A 72 -8.63 1.46 -1.72
C ALA A 72 -7.30 2.12 -2.10
N GLY A 73 -6.57 2.63 -1.13
CA GLY A 73 -5.29 3.27 -1.40
C GLY A 73 -4.59 3.75 -0.13
N ALA A 74 -3.55 4.55 -0.32
CA ALA A 74 -2.67 5.11 0.70
C ALA A 74 -1.73 4.12 1.40
N GLU A 75 -2.13 2.88 1.61
CA GLU A 75 -1.32 1.76 2.06
C GLU A 75 -1.77 0.50 1.33
N ALA A 76 -0.84 -0.40 1.05
CA ALA A 76 -1.16 -1.69 0.45
C ALA A 76 -1.93 -2.57 1.43
N MET A 77 -2.93 -3.28 0.91
CA MET A 77 -3.58 -4.39 1.59
C MET A 77 -3.17 -5.70 0.93
N ASN A 78 -3.06 -6.75 1.71
CA ASN A 78 -2.85 -8.09 1.16
C ASN A 78 -4.17 -8.66 0.61
N ASP A 79 -4.07 -9.70 -0.21
CA ASP A 79 -5.20 -10.33 -0.91
C ASP A 79 -6.31 -10.80 0.04
N ARG A 80 -5.93 -11.36 1.19
CA ARG A 80 -6.88 -11.81 2.21
C ARG A 80 -7.69 -10.64 2.76
N LYS A 81 -7.04 -9.52 3.07
CA LYS A 81 -7.72 -8.33 3.58
C LYS A 81 -8.67 -7.75 2.52
N TYR A 82 -8.29 -7.74 1.25
CA TYR A 82 -9.18 -7.36 0.16
C TYR A 82 -10.42 -8.26 0.12
N ALA A 83 -10.26 -9.57 0.22
CA ALA A 83 -11.37 -10.52 0.21
C ALA A 83 -12.31 -10.33 1.43
N GLU A 84 -11.75 -10.14 2.63
CA GLU A 84 -12.53 -9.87 3.85
C GLU A 84 -13.36 -8.58 3.73
N VAL A 85 -12.78 -7.51 3.17
CA VAL A 85 -13.45 -6.23 2.96
C VAL A 85 -14.56 -6.37 1.91
N GLU A 86 -14.31 -7.06 0.80
CA GLU A 86 -15.34 -7.32 -0.21
C GLU A 86 -16.48 -8.16 0.34
N GLU A 87 -16.19 -9.21 1.12
CA GLU A 87 -17.20 -10.05 1.76
C GLU A 87 -18.07 -9.23 2.74
N PHE A 88 -17.45 -8.37 3.57
CA PHE A 88 -18.16 -7.47 4.46
C PHE A 88 -19.13 -6.58 3.70
N PHE A 89 -18.67 -5.88 2.67
CA PHE A 89 -19.53 -5.00 1.88
C PHE A 89 -20.63 -5.77 1.13
N HIS A 90 -20.31 -6.94 0.59
CA HIS A 90 -21.29 -7.78 -0.09
C HIS A 90 -22.39 -8.28 0.87
N LYS A 91 -22.04 -8.65 2.11
CA LYS A 91 -23.01 -9.01 3.17
C LYS A 91 -24.00 -7.86 3.44
N HIS A 92 -23.54 -6.61 3.27
CA HIS A 92 -24.34 -5.40 3.41
C HIS A 92 -24.96 -4.86 2.09
N ASN A 93 -25.17 -5.74 1.10
CA ASN A 93 -25.79 -5.44 -0.21
C ASN A 93 -25.00 -4.52 -1.15
N VAL A 94 -23.71 -4.28 -0.92
CA VAL A 94 -22.90 -3.52 -1.86
C VAL A 94 -22.57 -4.38 -3.07
N GLN A 95 -22.84 -3.85 -4.28
CA GLN A 95 -22.54 -4.52 -5.55
C GLN A 95 -21.23 -4.02 -6.18
N ALA A 96 -20.68 -2.93 -5.66
CA ALA A 96 -19.41 -2.39 -6.12
C ALA A 96 -18.26 -3.31 -5.73
N LYS A 97 -17.36 -3.56 -6.65
CA LYS A 97 -16.09 -4.22 -6.36
C LYS A 97 -15.12 -3.20 -5.78
N LEU A 98 -14.30 -3.68 -4.86
CA LEU A 98 -13.16 -2.92 -4.36
C LEU A 98 -12.12 -2.78 -5.47
N SER A 99 -11.49 -1.63 -5.57
CA SER A 99 -10.42 -1.39 -6.54
C SER A 99 -9.27 -0.62 -5.90
N ALA A 100 -8.04 -1.04 -6.16
CA ALA A 100 -6.85 -0.37 -5.65
C ALA A 100 -6.30 0.63 -6.68
N GLY A 101 -5.87 1.78 -6.18
CA GLY A 101 -5.14 2.79 -6.95
C GLY A 101 -3.83 3.13 -6.26
N TYR A 102 -2.87 3.62 -7.04
CA TYR A 102 -1.58 4.06 -6.57
C TYR A 102 -1.35 5.52 -6.91
N GLY A 103 -0.65 6.22 -6.05
CA GLY A 103 -0.24 7.59 -6.27
C GLY A 103 0.50 8.18 -5.08
N GLN A 104 1.04 9.37 -5.31
CA GLN A 104 1.81 10.12 -4.31
C GLN A 104 1.61 11.63 -4.48
N SER A 105 2.04 12.39 -3.48
CA SER A 105 1.88 13.84 -3.47
C SER A 105 2.63 14.52 -4.59
N GLU A 106 3.80 14.00 -4.92
CA GLU A 106 4.70 14.48 -5.96
C GLU A 106 4.11 14.32 -7.37
N GLY A 107 3.23 13.34 -7.57
CA GLY A 107 2.45 13.13 -8.79
C GLY A 107 1.04 13.74 -8.76
N CYS A 108 0.76 14.62 -7.82
CA CYS A 108 -0.52 15.32 -7.66
C CYS A 108 -1.71 14.39 -7.38
N SER A 109 -1.53 13.28 -6.66
CA SER A 109 -2.51 12.31 -6.20
C SER A 109 -2.37 10.95 -6.89
N ASN A 110 -3.33 10.55 -7.72
CA ASN A 110 -3.36 9.23 -8.34
C ASN A 110 -2.50 9.20 -9.61
N LEU A 111 -1.64 8.19 -9.72
CA LEU A 111 -0.85 7.90 -10.92
C LEU A 111 -1.46 6.74 -11.70
N THR A 112 -2.19 5.85 -11.03
CA THR A 112 -2.93 4.77 -11.67
C THR A 112 -4.43 4.89 -11.44
N LEU A 113 -5.18 4.35 -12.37
CA LEU A 113 -6.63 4.24 -12.28
C LEU A 113 -6.99 2.89 -11.69
N PRO A 114 -7.65 2.86 -10.52
CA PRO A 114 -8.19 1.63 -10.01
C PRO A 114 -9.23 1.08 -10.98
N ASN A 115 -9.13 -0.20 -11.32
CA ASN A 115 -10.07 -0.84 -12.22
C ASN A 115 -10.56 -2.15 -11.60
N PRO A 116 -11.86 -2.26 -11.29
CA PRO A 116 -12.45 -3.46 -10.68
C PRO A 116 -12.44 -4.70 -11.59
N MET A 117 -11.99 -4.57 -12.82
CA MET A 117 -11.80 -5.71 -13.73
C MET A 117 -10.46 -6.42 -13.52
N PHE A 118 -9.50 -5.80 -12.84
CA PHE A 118 -8.22 -6.42 -12.55
C PHE A 118 -8.25 -7.06 -11.15
N PRO A 119 -7.61 -8.22 -10.97
CA PRO A 119 -7.50 -8.85 -9.67
C PRO A 119 -6.71 -7.95 -8.71
N LEU A 120 -7.15 -7.89 -7.45
CA LEU A 120 -6.47 -7.19 -6.37
C LEU A 120 -5.45 -8.12 -5.71
N GLU A 121 -4.49 -8.60 -6.47
CA GLU A 121 -3.46 -9.52 -6.01
C GLU A 121 -2.07 -9.04 -6.43
N ASP A 122 -1.06 -9.52 -5.75
CA ASP A 122 0.36 -9.27 -6.05
C ASP A 122 0.72 -7.79 -6.24
N GLY A 123 0.09 -6.90 -5.46
CA GLY A 123 0.35 -5.46 -5.52
C GLY A 123 -0.23 -4.74 -6.73
N CYS A 124 -1.18 -5.36 -7.46
CA CYS A 124 -1.86 -4.74 -8.59
C CYS A 124 -2.54 -3.42 -8.19
N VAL A 125 -2.21 -2.35 -8.89
CA VAL A 125 -2.77 -1.00 -8.67
C VAL A 125 -3.42 -0.40 -9.92
N GLY A 126 -3.66 -1.22 -10.94
CA GLY A 126 -4.32 -0.81 -12.18
C GLY A 126 -3.39 -0.28 -13.25
N MET A 127 -3.90 0.62 -14.10
CA MET A 127 -3.19 1.16 -15.26
C MET A 127 -2.89 2.65 -15.08
N PRO A 128 -1.87 3.20 -15.80
CA PRO A 128 -1.58 4.62 -15.75
C PRO A 128 -2.82 5.49 -16.03
N MET A 129 -2.94 6.59 -15.30
CA MET A 129 -3.96 7.60 -15.58
C MET A 129 -3.72 8.28 -16.92
N THR A 130 -4.78 8.85 -17.49
CA THR A 130 -4.70 9.65 -18.73
C THR A 130 -3.63 10.72 -18.62
N ALA A 131 -2.76 10.82 -19.63
CA ALA A 131 -1.62 11.72 -19.70
C ALA A 131 -0.50 11.47 -18.66
N THR A 132 -0.57 10.41 -17.89
CA THR A 132 0.55 9.93 -17.05
C THR A 132 1.29 8.83 -17.80
N VAL A 133 2.60 8.97 -17.93
CA VAL A 133 3.47 7.91 -18.43
C VAL A 133 4.20 7.31 -17.24
N LEU A 134 4.13 6.01 -17.10
CA LEU A 134 4.87 5.25 -16.09
C LEU A 134 5.89 4.35 -16.78
N GLY A 135 7.11 4.32 -16.26
CA GLY A 135 8.18 3.43 -16.68
C GLY A 135 8.84 2.81 -15.46
N VAL A 136 9.49 1.67 -15.66
CA VAL A 136 10.30 1.00 -14.63
C VAL A 136 11.75 1.07 -15.05
N PHE A 137 12.62 1.50 -14.15
CA PHE A 137 14.02 1.77 -14.46
C PHE A 137 14.96 1.04 -13.50
N ASP A 138 16.13 0.69 -14.01
CA ASP A 138 17.23 0.21 -13.20
C ASP A 138 18.01 1.38 -12.54
N LYS A 139 19.00 1.05 -11.71
CA LYS A 139 19.87 2.04 -11.04
C LYS A 139 20.72 2.89 -12.01
N ASP A 140 20.90 2.43 -13.24
CA ASP A 140 21.69 3.10 -14.29
C ASP A 140 20.77 3.93 -15.23
N LEU A 141 19.51 4.13 -14.85
CA LEU A 141 18.46 4.87 -15.57
C LEU A 141 18.07 4.24 -16.92
N ASN A 142 18.30 2.94 -17.11
CA ASN A 142 17.79 2.23 -18.28
C ASN A 142 16.38 1.77 -18.02
N GLU A 143 15.48 2.01 -18.98
CA GLU A 143 14.12 1.49 -18.93
C GLU A 143 14.13 -0.03 -19.08
N LEU A 144 13.43 -0.71 -18.17
CA LEU A 144 13.31 -2.16 -18.12
C LEU A 144 12.17 -2.66 -18.99
N ASN A 145 12.25 -3.93 -19.41
CA ASN A 145 11.18 -4.56 -20.18
C ASN A 145 9.99 -4.89 -19.27
N TYR A 146 8.83 -5.13 -19.90
CA TYR A 146 7.65 -5.62 -19.20
C TYR A 146 7.95 -6.91 -18.41
N GLY A 147 7.48 -6.95 -17.16
CA GLY A 147 7.70 -8.05 -16.24
C GLY A 147 8.99 -7.97 -15.44
N GLU A 148 9.94 -7.12 -15.80
CA GLU A 148 11.14 -6.85 -15.01
C GLU A 148 10.86 -5.85 -13.91
N SER A 149 11.43 -6.06 -12.71
CA SER A 149 11.22 -5.18 -11.56
C SER A 149 12.34 -4.16 -11.40
N GLY A 150 11.97 -2.94 -11.03
CA GLY A 150 12.87 -1.84 -10.78
C GLY A 150 12.15 -0.67 -10.13
N GLU A 151 12.75 0.51 -10.12
CA GLU A 151 12.10 1.70 -9.60
C GLU A 151 11.01 2.20 -10.55
N LEU A 152 9.80 2.42 -10.02
CA LEU A 152 8.73 3.06 -10.77
C LEU A 152 9.02 4.55 -10.90
N CYS A 153 9.06 5.04 -12.12
CA CYS A 153 9.18 6.47 -12.40
C CYS A 153 7.98 6.96 -13.20
N MET A 154 7.66 8.24 -13.07
CA MET A 154 6.60 8.85 -13.82
C MET A 154 7.03 10.12 -14.54
N THR A 155 6.40 10.40 -15.68
CA THR A 155 6.42 11.72 -16.31
C THR A 155 5.02 12.10 -16.79
N GLY A 156 4.75 13.39 -16.85
CA GLY A 156 3.46 13.93 -17.27
C GLY A 156 3.09 15.26 -16.62
N PRO A 157 1.95 15.83 -16.97
CA PRO A 157 1.56 17.16 -16.54
C PRO A 157 1.19 17.28 -15.05
N SER A 158 0.98 16.16 -14.37
CA SER A 158 0.67 16.13 -12.92
C SER A 158 1.90 16.07 -12.03
N MET A 159 3.09 15.95 -12.61
CA MET A 159 4.36 15.93 -11.89
C MET A 159 4.58 17.26 -11.14
N MET A 160 5.04 17.18 -9.89
CA MET A 160 5.39 18.39 -9.11
C MET A 160 6.45 19.23 -9.83
N LEU A 161 6.49 20.51 -9.52
CA LEU A 161 7.53 21.41 -10.04
C LEU A 161 8.81 21.34 -9.18
N HIS A 162 8.66 21.34 -7.87
CA HIS A 162 9.76 21.28 -6.91
C HIS A 162 9.23 21.09 -5.47
N TYR A 163 10.10 20.65 -4.58
CA TYR A 163 9.85 20.78 -3.14
C TYR A 163 10.18 22.18 -2.65
N SER A 164 9.42 22.64 -1.67
CA SER A 164 9.62 23.95 -1.02
C SER A 164 10.20 23.77 0.38
N GLY A 165 10.89 24.80 0.90
CA GLY A 165 11.39 24.85 2.24
C GLY A 165 12.81 24.29 2.40
N TRP A 166 13.14 23.90 3.62
CA TRP A 166 14.49 23.42 3.96
C TRP A 166 14.83 22.13 3.20
N ARG A 167 15.99 22.11 2.54
CA ARG A 167 16.42 21.05 1.61
C ARG A 167 15.53 20.85 0.39
N GLY A 168 14.64 21.80 0.08
CA GLY A 168 13.71 21.65 -1.04
C GLY A 168 14.42 21.47 -2.40
N GLU A 169 15.47 22.24 -2.65
CA GLU A 169 16.28 22.14 -3.88
C GLU A 169 16.99 20.78 -3.99
N GLU A 170 17.72 20.38 -2.96
CA GLU A 170 18.41 19.08 -2.89
C GLU A 170 17.45 17.91 -3.11
N LEU A 171 16.31 17.90 -2.42
CA LEU A 171 15.30 16.86 -2.55
C LEU A 171 14.66 16.85 -3.95
N THR A 172 14.50 18.03 -4.56
CA THR A 172 13.98 18.12 -5.93
C THR A 172 14.92 17.49 -6.92
N GLU A 173 16.22 17.80 -6.85
CA GLU A 173 17.25 17.23 -7.71
C GLU A 173 17.37 15.70 -7.55
N GLN A 174 17.14 15.17 -6.35
CA GLN A 174 17.13 13.72 -6.10
C GLN A 174 15.85 13.02 -6.63
N THR A 175 14.74 13.74 -6.74
CA THR A 175 13.44 13.18 -7.10
C THR A 175 13.09 13.41 -8.57
N LEU A 176 13.44 14.57 -9.13
CA LEU A 176 13.21 14.91 -10.53
C LEU A 176 14.55 14.79 -11.29
N VAL A 177 14.71 13.69 -12.02
CA VAL A 177 15.95 13.35 -12.69
C VAL A 177 15.76 13.36 -14.22
N GLU A 178 16.70 13.98 -14.94
CA GLU A 178 16.75 13.90 -16.40
C GLU A 178 17.34 12.55 -16.82
N HIS A 179 16.59 11.80 -17.61
CA HIS A 179 17.00 10.49 -18.12
C HIS A 179 17.66 10.61 -19.50
N PRO A 180 18.33 9.53 -19.96
CA PRO A 180 18.98 9.50 -21.29
C PRO A 180 18.03 9.72 -22.47
N ASP A 181 16.73 9.53 -22.27
CA ASP A 181 15.67 9.81 -23.27
C ASP A 181 15.36 11.29 -23.44
N GLY A 182 15.98 12.17 -22.63
CA GLY A 182 15.80 13.63 -22.63
C GLY A 182 14.57 14.09 -21.89
N ASN A 183 13.82 13.20 -21.22
CA ASN A 183 12.69 13.56 -20.38
C ASN A 183 13.12 13.68 -18.91
N THR A 184 12.45 14.55 -18.16
CA THR A 184 12.52 14.54 -16.70
C THR A 184 11.53 13.52 -16.16
N TRP A 185 12.03 12.62 -15.34
CA TRP A 185 11.25 11.61 -14.65
C TRP A 185 11.22 11.89 -13.16
N LEU A 186 10.06 11.70 -12.55
CA LEU A 186 9.88 11.70 -11.11
C LEU A 186 10.14 10.28 -10.61
N HIS A 187 11.17 10.11 -9.81
CA HIS A 187 11.50 8.89 -9.09
C HIS A 187 10.55 8.73 -7.91
N THR A 188 9.71 7.68 -7.94
CA THR A 188 8.67 7.50 -6.91
C THR A 188 9.23 6.96 -5.61
N GLY A 189 10.39 6.35 -5.66
CA GLY A 189 10.97 5.58 -4.55
C GLY A 189 10.22 4.28 -4.27
N ASP A 190 9.37 3.82 -5.18
CA ASP A 190 8.64 2.56 -5.04
C ASP A 190 9.11 1.55 -6.09
N GLU A 191 9.31 0.31 -5.67
CA GLU A 191 9.64 -0.81 -6.55
C GLU A 191 8.38 -1.35 -7.21
N ALA A 192 8.44 -1.59 -8.51
CA ALA A 192 7.31 -2.07 -9.30
C ALA A 192 7.75 -2.89 -10.51
N TYR A 193 6.80 -3.55 -11.14
CA TYR A 193 6.88 -3.99 -12.52
C TYR A 193 5.59 -3.64 -13.27
N ILE A 194 5.69 -3.58 -14.60
CA ILE A 194 4.55 -3.34 -15.49
C ILE A 194 4.40 -4.57 -16.39
N THR A 195 3.18 -5.08 -16.51
CA THR A 195 2.90 -6.22 -17.39
C THR A 195 2.82 -5.79 -18.85
N GLU A 196 2.87 -6.74 -19.80
CA GLU A 196 2.65 -6.49 -21.25
C GLU A 196 1.28 -5.83 -21.53
N GLN A 197 0.30 -5.98 -20.64
CA GLN A 197 -1.01 -5.34 -20.74
C GLN A 197 -1.03 -3.93 -20.17
N GLY A 198 0.10 -3.43 -19.66
CA GLY A 198 0.22 -2.10 -19.03
C GLY A 198 -0.30 -2.03 -17.60
N ILE A 199 -0.49 -3.17 -16.93
CA ILE A 199 -0.92 -3.22 -15.53
C ILE A 199 0.29 -3.04 -14.63
N VAL A 200 0.18 -2.13 -13.66
CA VAL A 200 1.23 -1.80 -12.70
C VAL A 200 1.05 -2.61 -11.43
N HIS A 201 2.14 -3.20 -10.97
CA HIS A 201 2.24 -3.93 -9.72
C HIS A 201 3.31 -3.31 -8.83
N ILE A 202 2.94 -2.88 -7.62
CA ILE A 202 3.88 -2.34 -6.62
C ILE A 202 4.40 -3.50 -5.77
N LEU A 203 5.72 -3.60 -5.65
CA LEU A 203 6.40 -4.68 -4.92
C LEU A 203 6.90 -4.25 -3.54
N GLY A 204 7.13 -2.96 -3.35
CA GLY A 204 7.64 -2.41 -2.10
C GLY A 204 7.85 -0.92 -2.17
N ARG A 205 8.34 -0.33 -1.08
CA ARG A 205 8.68 1.08 -0.99
C ARG A 205 10.11 1.29 -0.51
N GLY A 206 10.81 2.20 -1.17
CA GLY A 206 12.19 2.54 -0.93
C GLY A 206 13.14 1.76 -1.84
N GLU A 207 14.44 2.04 -1.72
CA GLU A 207 15.46 1.23 -2.36
C GLU A 207 15.20 -0.25 -2.11
N ILE A 208 15.38 -1.08 -3.14
CA ILE A 208 15.26 -2.53 -3.00
C ILE A 208 16.22 -2.96 -1.90
N LYS A 209 15.66 -3.20 -0.73
CA LYS A 209 16.42 -3.75 0.38
C LYS A 209 16.74 -5.19 0.06
N ALA A 210 17.97 -5.59 0.26
CA ALA A 210 18.42 -6.92 -0.10
C ALA A 210 19.17 -7.58 1.06
N TYR A 211 19.17 -8.90 1.06
CA TYR A 211 20.09 -9.70 1.83
C TYR A 211 21.14 -10.26 0.85
N GLY A 212 22.32 -9.67 0.83
CA GLY A 212 23.31 -9.93 -0.20
C GLY A 212 22.88 -9.39 -1.57
N ASP A 213 22.87 -10.25 -2.57
CA ASP A 213 22.39 -9.99 -3.92
C ASP A 213 20.90 -10.31 -4.12
N LYS A 214 20.22 -10.78 -3.07
CA LYS A 214 18.82 -11.23 -3.13
C LYS A 214 17.87 -10.15 -2.62
N PRO A 215 16.96 -9.65 -3.47
CA PRO A 215 16.02 -8.60 -3.09
C PRO A 215 14.97 -9.13 -2.10
N LEU A 216 14.55 -8.28 -1.16
CA LEU A 216 13.50 -8.55 -0.17
C LEU A 216 12.23 -7.79 -0.58
N HIS A 217 11.37 -8.43 -1.34
CA HIS A 217 10.09 -7.86 -1.80
C HIS A 217 9.01 -7.95 -0.72
N VAL A 218 8.93 -6.93 0.14
CA VAL A 218 8.09 -6.93 1.35
C VAL A 218 6.64 -7.31 1.06
N MET A 219 6.02 -6.76 0.02
CA MET A 219 4.61 -7.08 -0.29
C MET A 219 4.42 -8.54 -0.68
N ARG A 220 5.34 -9.11 -1.46
CA ARG A 220 5.29 -10.54 -1.79
C ARG A 220 5.47 -11.43 -0.55
N MET A 221 6.42 -11.07 0.32
CA MET A 221 6.64 -11.76 1.58
C MET A 221 5.39 -11.70 2.48
N GLU A 222 4.77 -10.55 2.58
CA GLU A 222 3.52 -10.35 3.34
C GLU A 222 2.36 -11.17 2.75
N THR A 223 2.18 -11.14 1.42
CA THR A 223 1.17 -11.95 0.73
C THR A 223 1.38 -13.45 0.97
N LYS A 224 2.60 -13.95 0.84
CA LYS A 224 2.95 -15.35 1.15
C LYS A 224 2.61 -15.68 2.62
N THR A 225 2.97 -14.79 3.55
CA THR A 225 2.74 -14.97 4.98
C THR A 225 1.26 -15.08 5.33
N VAL A 226 0.41 -14.18 4.83
CA VAL A 226 -1.02 -14.21 5.15
C VAL A 226 -1.79 -15.35 4.47
N ARG A 227 -1.24 -15.95 3.42
CA ARG A 227 -1.74 -17.19 2.82
C ARG A 227 -1.37 -18.43 3.61
N THR A 228 -0.44 -18.33 4.56
CA THR A 228 -0.04 -19.44 5.41
C THR A 228 -1.14 -19.77 6.43
N PRO A 229 -1.56 -21.06 6.56
CA PRO A 229 -2.58 -21.46 7.52
C PRO A 229 -2.20 -21.08 8.95
N GLY A 230 -3.15 -20.51 9.71
CA GLY A 230 -2.94 -20.04 11.08
C GLY A 230 -2.62 -18.54 11.18
N VAL A 231 -2.28 -17.87 10.07
CA VAL A 231 -2.00 -16.45 10.04
C VAL A 231 -3.27 -15.68 9.68
N LYS A 232 -3.69 -14.76 10.56
CA LYS A 232 -4.77 -13.80 10.30
C LYS A 232 -4.23 -12.56 9.56
N ASP A 233 -3.10 -12.02 10.02
CA ASP A 233 -2.44 -10.87 9.43
C ASP A 233 -0.93 -10.94 9.69
N GLY A 234 -0.12 -10.27 8.87
CA GLY A 234 1.32 -10.24 9.04
C GLY A 234 1.99 -9.17 8.21
N PHE A 235 3.07 -8.62 8.74
CA PHE A 235 3.88 -7.63 8.03
C PHE A 235 5.35 -7.71 8.45
N PHE A 236 6.21 -7.26 7.55
CA PHE A 236 7.65 -7.27 7.76
C PHE A 236 8.21 -5.90 8.09
N CYS A 237 9.22 -5.89 8.98
CA CYS A 237 10.19 -4.80 9.13
C CYS A 237 11.54 -5.28 8.60
N LEU A 238 12.12 -4.55 7.66
CA LEU A 238 13.47 -4.80 7.18
C LEU A 238 14.45 -3.97 8.00
N VAL A 239 15.28 -4.63 8.79
CA VAL A 239 16.23 -4.02 9.72
C VAL A 239 17.63 -4.12 9.14
N PRO A 240 18.45 -3.05 9.15
CA PRO A 240 19.85 -3.14 8.73
C PRO A 240 20.59 -4.25 9.47
N ASP A 241 21.36 -5.06 8.73
CA ASP A 241 22.20 -6.11 9.30
C ASP A 241 23.35 -5.48 10.09
N GLN A 242 23.59 -5.96 11.31
CA GLN A 242 24.64 -5.42 12.17
C GLN A 242 26.06 -5.92 11.79
N GLU A 243 26.12 -7.04 11.07
CA GLU A 243 27.38 -7.68 10.69
C GLU A 243 27.82 -7.33 9.26
N HIS A 244 26.86 -7.00 8.39
CA HIS A 244 27.12 -6.75 6.95
C HIS A 244 26.49 -5.44 6.52
N GLU A 245 27.32 -4.43 6.31
CA GLU A 245 26.88 -3.11 5.84
C GLU A 245 26.16 -3.21 4.49
N GLY A 246 25.01 -2.52 4.41
CA GLY A 246 24.15 -2.52 3.21
C GLY A 246 23.18 -3.69 3.11
N TYR A 247 23.28 -4.69 3.99
CA TYR A 247 22.34 -5.81 4.04
C TYR A 247 21.17 -5.52 5.00
N TYR A 248 20.04 -6.18 4.73
CA TYR A 248 18.86 -6.09 5.59
C TYR A 248 18.40 -7.46 6.01
N ARG A 249 17.86 -7.53 7.22
CA ARG A 249 17.26 -8.74 7.82
C ARG A 249 15.78 -8.56 8.00
N PRO A 250 14.96 -9.53 7.55
CA PRO A 250 13.52 -9.48 7.77
C PRO A 250 13.15 -9.87 9.21
N TYR A 251 12.27 -9.08 9.83
CA TYR A 251 11.58 -9.38 11.09
C TYR A 251 10.09 -9.41 10.78
N LEU A 252 9.43 -10.49 11.20
CA LEU A 252 8.01 -10.70 10.92
C LEU A 252 7.17 -10.47 12.17
N PHE A 253 6.14 -9.67 12.04
CA PHE A 253 5.08 -9.50 13.03
C PHE A 253 3.82 -10.20 12.50
N VAL A 254 3.23 -11.08 13.32
CA VAL A 254 2.05 -11.86 12.92
C VAL A 254 0.92 -11.72 13.93
N ILE A 255 -0.30 -11.71 13.43
CA ILE A 255 -1.53 -11.93 14.20
C ILE A 255 -2.03 -13.30 13.81
N LEU A 256 -2.17 -14.19 14.81
CA LEU A 256 -2.68 -15.54 14.58
C LEU A 256 -4.22 -15.56 14.55
N ASP A 257 -4.78 -16.52 13.82
CA ASP A 257 -6.23 -16.74 13.77
C ASP A 257 -6.73 -17.71 14.87
N GLY A 258 -5.81 -18.20 15.70
CA GLY A 258 -6.08 -19.14 16.81
C GLY A 258 -6.19 -20.60 16.39
N THR A 259 -6.04 -20.95 15.12
CA THR A 259 -6.07 -22.34 14.64
C THR A 259 -4.72 -23.05 14.76
N LYS A 260 -3.62 -22.29 14.86
CA LYS A 260 -2.25 -22.79 15.00
C LYS A 260 -1.44 -21.97 15.99
N THR A 261 -0.40 -22.60 16.54
CA THR A 261 0.59 -21.91 17.39
C THR A 261 1.62 -21.16 16.53
N LEU A 262 2.36 -20.27 17.18
CA LEU A 262 3.45 -19.55 16.52
C LEU A 262 4.52 -20.48 15.95
N GLU A 263 4.84 -21.55 16.68
CA GLU A 263 5.82 -22.57 16.27
C GLU A 263 5.34 -23.33 15.01
N GLU A 264 4.06 -23.70 14.95
CA GLU A 264 3.48 -24.37 13.78
C GLU A 264 3.49 -23.45 12.56
N VAL A 265 3.17 -22.16 12.74
CA VAL A 265 3.24 -21.16 11.68
C VAL A 265 4.68 -20.96 11.21
N ALA A 266 5.64 -20.85 12.14
CA ALA A 266 7.05 -20.71 11.80
C ALA A 266 7.57 -21.88 10.93
N GLU A 267 7.16 -23.12 11.20
CA GLU A 267 7.52 -24.27 10.38
C GLU A 267 6.89 -24.19 8.96
N LEU A 268 5.62 -23.80 8.85
CA LEU A 268 4.97 -23.65 7.55
C LEU A 268 5.58 -22.53 6.70
N LEU A 269 6.05 -21.46 7.34
CA LEU A 269 6.70 -20.34 6.65
C LEU A 269 8.05 -20.74 6.02
N LYS A 270 8.74 -21.78 6.53
CA LYS A 270 9.97 -22.30 5.91
C LYS A 270 9.71 -22.89 4.51
N ASP A 271 8.53 -23.46 4.30
CA ASP A 271 8.14 -24.01 2.99
C ASP A 271 7.55 -22.93 2.05
N THR A 272 7.17 -21.76 2.61
CA THR A 272 6.46 -20.70 1.89
C THR A 272 7.38 -19.56 1.46
N LEU A 273 8.33 -19.19 2.32
CA LEU A 273 9.31 -18.13 2.09
C LEU A 273 10.63 -18.75 1.60
N GLU A 274 11.36 -17.99 0.79
CA GLU A 274 12.72 -18.39 0.43
C GLU A 274 13.68 -18.20 1.61
N GLU A 275 14.82 -18.87 1.61
CA GLU A 275 15.78 -18.85 2.72
C GLU A 275 16.17 -17.42 3.13
N HIS A 276 16.37 -16.51 2.16
CA HIS A 276 16.72 -15.12 2.44
C HIS A 276 15.53 -14.25 2.87
N GLU A 277 14.30 -14.66 2.54
CA GLU A 277 13.05 -14.01 2.98
C GLU A 277 12.64 -14.46 4.40
N TYR A 278 13.18 -15.61 4.87
CA TYR A 278 12.78 -16.15 6.17
C TYR A 278 13.22 -15.21 7.30
N PRO A 279 12.29 -14.84 8.21
CA PRO A 279 12.59 -13.84 9.23
C PRO A 279 13.59 -14.33 10.27
N VAL A 280 14.45 -13.42 10.72
CA VAL A 280 15.35 -13.65 11.86
C VAL A 280 14.56 -13.93 13.12
N GLU A 281 13.42 -13.26 13.28
CA GLU A 281 12.52 -13.40 14.41
C GLU A 281 11.07 -13.25 13.94
N ILE A 282 10.18 -14.06 14.51
CA ILE A 282 8.73 -13.97 14.32
C ILE A 282 8.12 -13.56 15.65
N ARG A 283 7.42 -12.43 15.67
CA ARG A 283 6.76 -11.87 16.87
C ARG A 283 5.26 -11.92 16.71
N GLU A 284 4.60 -12.62 17.63
CA GLU A 284 3.14 -12.56 17.72
C GLU A 284 2.71 -11.23 18.34
N ILE A 285 1.72 -10.59 17.71
CA ILE A 285 1.07 -9.37 18.17
C ILE A 285 -0.44 -9.55 18.16
N THR A 286 -1.16 -8.76 18.93
CA THR A 286 -2.63 -8.80 19.00
C THR A 286 -3.30 -7.84 18.05
N GLU A 287 -2.60 -6.75 17.71
CA GLU A 287 -3.10 -5.70 16.82
C GLU A 287 -1.95 -5.08 16.02
N ARG A 288 -2.25 -4.58 14.83
CA ARG A 288 -1.28 -3.89 13.98
C ARG A 288 -1.02 -2.48 14.52
N PRO A 289 0.22 -2.08 14.81
CA PRO A 289 0.52 -0.72 15.26
C PRO A 289 0.42 0.27 14.09
N TYR A 290 -0.23 1.40 14.33
CA TYR A 290 -0.40 2.46 13.35
C TYR A 290 0.26 3.77 13.78
N PHE A 291 0.90 4.45 12.83
CA PHE A 291 1.36 5.82 12.94
C PHE A 291 0.90 6.62 11.72
N HIS A 292 0.18 7.73 11.93
CA HIS A 292 -0.43 8.53 10.86
C HIS A 292 -1.21 7.68 9.83
N PHE A 293 -2.05 6.76 10.31
CA PHE A 293 -2.90 5.86 9.51
C PHE A 293 -2.16 4.79 8.67
N LYS A 294 -0.87 4.62 8.88
CA LYS A 294 -0.05 3.58 8.24
C LYS A 294 0.60 2.69 9.28
N THR A 295 0.90 1.44 8.93
CA THR A 295 1.68 0.54 9.79
C THR A 295 2.99 1.20 10.23
N ASP A 296 3.24 1.26 11.53
CA ASP A 296 4.43 1.91 12.12
C ASP A 296 5.70 1.05 11.99
N ARG A 297 6.09 0.75 10.77
CA ARG A 297 7.34 0.01 10.51
C ARG A 297 8.58 0.76 11.00
N LYS A 298 8.58 2.10 10.96
CA LYS A 298 9.74 2.90 11.41
C LYS A 298 9.94 2.82 12.91
N GLY A 299 8.87 2.95 13.70
CA GLY A 299 8.93 2.82 15.15
C GLY A 299 9.38 1.43 15.58
N LEU A 300 8.83 0.39 14.96
CA LEU A 300 9.22 -0.99 15.22
C LEU A 300 10.68 -1.28 14.82
N THR A 301 11.13 -0.80 13.66
CA THR A 301 12.55 -0.94 13.25
C THR A 301 13.49 -0.28 14.26
N ALA A 302 13.16 0.94 14.73
CA ALA A 302 13.94 1.63 15.74
C ALA A 302 13.97 0.88 17.09
N GLN A 303 12.85 0.25 17.47
CA GLN A 303 12.78 -0.58 18.67
C GLN A 303 13.68 -1.82 18.54
N ILE A 304 13.60 -2.54 17.42
CA ILE A 304 14.44 -3.73 17.16
C ILE A 304 15.93 -3.35 17.20
N LEU A 305 16.32 -2.26 16.54
CA LEU A 305 17.72 -1.80 16.56
C LEU A 305 18.22 -1.52 17.97
N LYS A 306 17.38 -0.94 18.83
CA LYS A 306 17.71 -0.69 20.23
C LYS A 306 17.82 -1.98 21.07
N GLU A 307 17.06 -3.02 20.72
CA GLU A 307 17.15 -4.33 21.40
C GLU A 307 18.40 -5.11 20.97
N LEU A 308 18.98 -4.79 19.81
CA LEU A 308 20.22 -5.40 19.30
C LEU A 308 21.50 -4.71 19.80
N GLU A 309 21.42 -3.49 20.35
CA GLU A 309 22.52 -2.77 21.01
C GLU A 309 22.84 -3.36 22.41
#